data_0f610072f6a2112b40d7a97fef1c463d
#
_entry.id   0f610072f6a2112b40d7a97fef1c463d
#
_cell.length_a   1.000
_cell.length_b   1.000
_cell.length_c   1.000
_cell.angle_alpha   90.00
_cell.angle_beta   90.00
_cell.angle_gamma   90.00
#
_symmetry.space_group_name_H-M   'P 1'
#
loop_
_entity.id
_entity.type
_entity.pdbx_description
1 polymer ?
#
loop_
_entity_poly.entity_id
_entity_poly.type
_entity_poly.pdbx_seq_one_letter_code
_entity_poly.pdbx_strand_id
1 'polypeptide(L)'
;MDIKQISVFVENKPGRLATITKFLGENHVDIRALSIADTRDFGILRLIVDNPDQTITLLREAGYTVSITSVIAVAMNDEPGSLAMVLEILYMAGI
;
A
#
# COMPACT_ATOMS: atom_id res chain seq x y z
N MET A 1 2.39 -15.82 -3.03
CA MET A 1 1.18 -15.23 -3.64
C MET A 1 1.45 -13.80 -4.02
N ASP A 2 1.22 -13.48 -5.28
CA ASP A 2 1.43 -12.13 -5.77
C ASP A 2 0.21 -11.27 -5.47
N ILE A 3 0.47 -10.12 -4.88
CA ILE A 3 -0.55 -9.14 -4.53
C ILE A 3 -0.18 -7.82 -5.19
N LYS A 4 -1.18 -7.13 -5.70
CA LYS A 4 -0.98 -5.79 -6.27
C LYS A 4 -1.01 -4.76 -5.15
N GLN A 5 0.08 -4.03 -5.02
CA GLN A 5 0.18 -2.91 -4.09
C GLN A 5 0.02 -1.60 -4.86
N ILE A 6 -0.85 -0.75 -4.36
CA ILE A 6 -1.08 0.58 -4.94
C ILE A 6 -0.24 1.58 -4.16
N SER A 7 0.54 2.39 -4.87
CA SER A 7 1.26 3.51 -4.27
C SER A 7 0.62 4.81 -4.76
N VAL A 8 0.22 5.65 -3.82
CA VAL A 8 -0.41 6.95 -4.11
C VAL A 8 0.50 8.05 -3.61
N PHE A 9 0.84 9.00 -4.47
CA PHE A 9 1.60 10.17 -4.06
C PHE A 9 0.64 11.19 -3.45
N VAL A 10 0.93 11.59 -2.22
CA VAL A 10 0.10 12.51 -1.45
C VAL A 10 0.99 13.64 -0.92
N GLU A 11 0.51 14.88 -1.03
CA GLU A 11 1.22 16.00 -0.41
C GLU A 11 1.20 15.86 1.11
N ASN A 12 2.33 16.13 1.75
CA ASN A 12 2.43 16.07 3.21
C ASN A 12 1.83 17.33 3.85
N LYS A 13 0.52 17.43 3.81
CA LYS A 13 -0.26 18.54 4.36
C LYS A 13 -1.36 18.03 5.27
N PRO A 14 -1.76 18.81 6.28
CA PRO A 14 -2.87 18.40 7.15
C PRO A 14 -4.13 18.03 6.37
N GLY A 15 -4.75 16.94 6.75
CA GLY A 15 -6.01 16.48 6.19
C GLY A 15 -5.93 15.70 4.88
N ARG A 16 -4.77 15.58 4.26
CA ARG A 16 -4.64 14.86 2.98
C ARG A 16 -4.96 13.37 3.11
N LEU A 17 -4.45 12.72 4.15
CA LEU A 17 -4.75 11.31 4.40
C LEU A 17 -6.22 11.10 4.73
N ALA A 18 -6.82 12.00 5.51
CA ALA A 18 -8.24 11.92 5.81
C ALA A 18 -9.09 12.06 4.55
N THR A 19 -8.72 12.97 3.66
CA THR A 19 -9.42 13.18 2.39
C THR A 19 -9.39 11.95 1.50
N ILE A 20 -8.23 11.35 1.30
CA ILE A 20 -8.11 10.19 0.41
C ILE A 20 -8.79 8.95 1.00
N THR A 21 -8.65 8.71 2.30
CA THR A 21 -9.30 7.56 2.92
C THR A 21 -10.82 7.71 2.93
N LYS A 22 -11.34 8.91 3.12
CA LYS A 22 -12.78 9.19 3.01
C LYS A 22 -13.26 8.91 1.59
N PHE A 23 -12.54 9.39 0.58
CA PHE A 23 -12.87 9.14 -0.83
C PHE A 23 -12.95 7.65 -1.13
N LEU A 24 -11.96 6.87 -0.68
CA LEU A 24 -11.94 5.43 -0.88
C LEU A 24 -13.12 4.75 -0.18
N GLY A 25 -13.44 5.17 1.04
CA GLY A 25 -14.59 4.63 1.78
C GLY A 25 -15.92 4.93 1.10
N GLU A 26 -16.10 6.13 0.57
CA GLU A 26 -17.32 6.53 -0.15
C GLU A 26 -17.49 5.73 -1.44
N ASN A 27 -16.42 5.22 -2.02
CA ASN A 27 -16.45 4.38 -3.22
C ASN A 27 -16.38 2.89 -2.90
N HIS A 28 -16.64 2.53 -1.65
CA HIS A 28 -16.71 1.13 -1.18
C HIS A 28 -15.42 0.33 -1.37
N VAL A 29 -14.28 1.00 -1.28
CA VAL A 29 -12.97 0.35 -1.33
C VAL A 29 -12.63 -0.14 0.07
N ASP A 30 -12.39 -1.44 0.21
CA ASP A 30 -11.96 -2.03 1.47
C ASP A 30 -10.44 -2.03 1.54
N ILE A 31 -9.89 -1.20 2.44
CA ILE A 31 -8.45 -1.13 2.68
C ILE A 31 -8.08 -2.25 3.63
N ARG A 32 -7.31 -3.23 3.14
CA ARG A 32 -6.88 -4.38 3.94
C ARG A 32 -5.58 -4.14 4.67
N ALA A 33 -4.70 -3.33 4.09
CA ALA A 33 -3.44 -2.95 4.71
C ALA A 33 -3.01 -1.61 4.14
N LEU A 34 -2.27 -0.86 4.94
CA LEU A 34 -1.66 0.39 4.48
C LEU A 34 -0.32 0.60 5.16
N SER A 35 0.55 1.32 4.48
CA SER A 35 1.76 1.86 5.07
C SER A 35 2.03 3.24 4.47
N ILE A 36 2.76 4.05 5.20
CA ILE A 36 3.10 5.40 4.77
C ILE A 36 4.61 5.56 4.83
N ALA A 37 5.18 6.03 3.73
CA ALA A 37 6.56 6.46 3.69
C ALA A 37 6.54 7.93 3.32
N ASP A 38 6.99 8.81 4.20
CA ASP A 38 6.94 10.23 3.95
C ASP A 38 8.32 10.87 3.97
N THR A 39 8.44 11.88 3.12
CA THR A 39 9.52 12.86 3.17
C THR A 39 8.93 14.16 3.71
N ARG A 40 9.72 15.21 3.71
CA ARG A 40 9.27 16.50 4.22
C ARG A 40 8.05 17.06 3.48
N ASP A 41 8.03 16.94 2.15
CA ASP A 41 7.04 17.59 1.30
C ASP A 41 5.98 16.62 0.77
N PHE A 42 6.33 15.35 0.63
CA PHE A 42 5.47 14.34 0.03
C PHE A 42 5.43 13.08 0.88
N GLY A 43 4.32 12.37 0.76
CA GLY A 43 4.18 11.03 1.30
C GLY A 43 3.83 10.06 0.18
N ILE A 44 4.17 8.81 0.41
CA ILE A 44 3.71 7.71 -0.41
C ILE A 44 2.81 6.84 0.46
N LEU A 45 1.53 6.81 0.12
CA LEU A 45 0.57 5.93 0.76
C LEU A 45 0.53 4.63 -0.03
N ARG A 46 0.93 3.53 0.62
CA ARG A 46 0.89 2.20 0.02
C ARG A 46 -0.31 1.46 0.54
N LEU A 47 -1.10 0.92 -0.38
CA LEU A 47 -2.38 0.29 -0.07
C LEU A 47 -2.46 -1.11 -0.63
N ILE A 48 -3.04 -2.01 0.15
CA ILE A 48 -3.56 -3.29 -0.31
C ILE A 48 -5.07 -3.20 -0.17
N VAL A 49 -5.80 -3.39 -1.25
CA VAL A 49 -7.26 -3.25 -1.29
C VAL A 49 -7.90 -4.49 -1.90
N ASP A 50 -9.21 -4.61 -1.74
CA ASP A 50 -9.99 -5.73 -2.26
C ASP A 50 -10.06 -5.81 -3.78
N ASN A 51 -10.13 -4.65 -4.45
CA ASN A 51 -10.19 -4.57 -5.91
C ASN A 51 -9.21 -3.53 -6.44
N PRO A 52 -7.93 -3.91 -6.65
CA PRO A 52 -6.89 -2.94 -7.00
C PRO A 52 -7.11 -2.26 -8.35
N ASP A 53 -7.55 -2.98 -9.37
CA ASP A 53 -7.69 -2.41 -10.71
C ASP A 53 -8.76 -1.33 -10.75
N GLN A 54 -9.91 -1.57 -10.13
CA GLN A 54 -10.98 -0.59 -10.01
C GLN A 54 -10.55 0.61 -9.17
N THR A 55 -9.84 0.36 -8.09
CA THR A 55 -9.36 1.42 -7.19
C THR A 55 -8.38 2.36 -7.90
N ILE A 56 -7.50 1.81 -8.73
CA ILE A 56 -6.57 2.63 -9.50
C ILE A 56 -7.30 3.54 -10.48
N THR A 57 -8.30 3.03 -11.16
CA THR A 57 -9.12 3.82 -12.07
C THR A 57 -9.79 4.96 -11.32
N LEU A 58 -10.40 4.67 -10.16
CA LEU A 58 -11.03 5.68 -9.31
C LEU A 58 -10.04 6.77 -8.89
N LEU A 59 -8.86 6.38 -8.43
CA LEU A 59 -7.85 7.33 -7.97
C LEU A 59 -7.32 8.20 -9.09
N ARG A 60 -7.05 7.62 -10.26
CA ARG A 60 -6.58 8.38 -11.42
C ARG A 60 -7.63 9.38 -11.90
N GLU A 61 -8.89 8.99 -11.96
CA GLU A 61 -9.99 9.88 -12.33
C GLU A 61 -10.15 11.03 -11.34
N ALA A 62 -9.84 10.79 -10.08
CA ALA A 62 -9.87 11.84 -9.04
C ALA A 62 -8.63 12.74 -9.05
N GLY A 63 -7.67 12.49 -9.94
CA GLY A 63 -6.48 13.33 -10.10
C GLY A 63 -5.26 12.89 -9.31
N TYR A 64 -5.30 11.73 -8.65
CA TYR A 64 -4.16 11.21 -7.92
C TYR A 64 -3.14 10.57 -8.84
N THR A 65 -1.87 10.73 -8.50
CA THR A 65 -0.77 10.01 -9.16
C THR A 65 -0.57 8.69 -8.45
N VAL A 66 -0.74 7.60 -9.18
CA VAL A 66 -0.69 6.25 -8.60
C VAL A 66 0.17 5.33 -9.44
N SER A 67 0.77 4.35 -8.79
CA SER A 67 1.48 3.25 -9.45
C SER A 67 1.11 1.93 -8.82
N ILE A 68 1.32 0.84 -9.57
CA ILE A 68 1.10 -0.53 -9.10
C ILE A 68 2.44 -1.26 -9.04
N THR A 69 2.61 -2.04 -7.98
CA THR A 69 3.76 -2.94 -7.84
C THR A 69 3.25 -4.29 -7.36
N SER A 70 3.74 -5.36 -7.98
CA SER A 70 3.47 -6.70 -7.47
C SER A 70 4.35 -6.95 -6.25
N VAL A 71 3.74 -7.39 -5.16
CA VAL A 71 4.44 -7.69 -3.91
C VAL A 71 4.09 -9.10 -3.46
N ILE A 72 4.95 -9.68 -2.64
CA ILE A 72 4.74 -11.01 -2.08
C ILE A 72 4.13 -10.86 -0.69
N ALA A 73 3.04 -11.58 -0.46
CA ALA A 73 2.45 -11.68 0.88
C ALA A 73 2.94 -12.98 1.52
N VAL A 74 3.49 -12.86 2.71
CA VAL A 74 4.01 -14.01 3.46
C VAL A 74 3.30 -14.09 4.80
N ALA A 75 2.66 -15.23 5.06
CA ALA A 75 2.09 -15.51 6.37
C ALA A 75 3.20 -15.99 7.30
N MET A 76 3.29 -15.41 8.49
CA MET A 76 4.26 -15.81 9.49
C MET A 76 3.67 -15.68 10.88
N ASN A 77 4.29 -16.36 11.85
CA ASN A 77 3.89 -16.22 13.24
C ASN A 77 4.24 -14.83 13.77
N ASP A 78 3.39 -14.30 14.62
CA ASP A 78 3.64 -13.02 15.29
C ASP A 78 4.51 -13.25 16.52
N GLU A 79 5.78 -13.56 16.27
CA GLU A 79 6.77 -13.84 17.31
C GLU A 79 8.08 -13.14 17.00
N PRO A 80 8.86 -12.76 18.03
CA PRO A 80 10.19 -12.21 17.79
C PRO A 80 11.04 -13.19 16.96
N GLY A 81 11.68 -12.68 15.91
CA GLY A 81 12.52 -13.47 15.03
C GLY A 81 11.82 -14.07 13.82
N SER A 82 10.49 -14.11 13.76
CA SER A 82 9.78 -14.68 12.62
C SER A 82 10.08 -13.93 11.33
N LEU A 83 10.09 -12.61 11.36
CA LEU A 83 10.43 -11.81 10.19
C LEU A 83 11.87 -12.05 9.74
N ALA A 84 12.81 -12.18 10.68
CA ALA A 84 14.20 -12.45 10.36
C ALA A 84 14.35 -13.78 9.62
N MET A 85 13.61 -14.80 10.03
CA MET A 85 13.62 -16.11 9.36
C MET A 85 13.14 -16.02 7.92
N VAL A 86 12.05 -15.29 7.68
CA VAL A 86 11.51 -15.10 6.34
C VAL A 86 12.50 -14.35 5.45
N LEU A 87 13.08 -13.27 5.98
CA LEU A 87 14.05 -12.48 5.22
C LEU A 87 15.32 -13.26 4.90
N GLU A 88 15.76 -14.15 5.79
CA GLU A 88 16.90 -15.01 5.53
C GLU A 88 16.64 -15.98 4.39
N ILE A 89 15.46 -16.59 4.36
CA ILE A 89 15.04 -17.46 3.27
C ILE A 89 15.05 -16.71 1.94
N LEU A 90 14.50 -15.51 1.91
CA LEU A 90 14.48 -14.67 0.71
C LEU A 90 15.89 -14.27 0.29
N TYR A 91 16.75 -13.93 1.24
CA TYR A 91 18.15 -13.61 0.97
C TYR A 91 18.89 -14.78 0.32
N MET A 92 18.72 -15.98 0.84
CA MET A 92 19.35 -17.18 0.28
C MET A 92 18.83 -17.53 -1.11
N ALA A 93 17.61 -17.11 -1.44
CA ALA A 93 17.02 -17.27 -2.78
C ALA A 93 17.41 -16.14 -3.74
N GLY A 94 18.22 -15.16 -3.32
CA GLY A 94 18.66 -14.06 -4.14
C GLY A 94 17.66 -12.93 -4.29
N ILE A 95 16.73 -12.85 -3.35
CA ILE A 95 15.67 -11.82 -3.38
C ILE A 95 15.94 -10.72 -2.36
#